data_ca81377b96a4b1b7d938d1b1043625b9
#
_entry.id   ca81377b96a4b1b7d938d1b1043625b9
#
_cell.length_a   1.000
_cell.length_b   1.000
_cell.length_c   1.000
_cell.angle_alpha   90.00
_cell.angle_beta   90.00
_cell.angle_gamma   90.00
#
_symmetry.space_group_name_H-M   'P 1'
#
loop_
_entity.id
_entity.type
_entity.pdbx_description
1 polymer ?
#
loop_
_entity_poly.entity_id
_entity_poly.type
_entity_poly.pdbx_seq_one_letter_code
_entity_poly.pdbx_strand_id
1 'polypeptide(L)'
;AWLRTQPAMHQVEAENDYDGELRQLSIEAALAVDGKVWSEETVEVLNDMYSVSCPVKPVFENMKVCSLLMKNDTKCRILEQLYRENSKKRILRICGTKTQAAIAQIKNADTGIIVSGVLQVNCVNIVEDDGCPIEMHTDSVPFEQFVEIPGMDANTCCEVNVQVDQVQVNLLDNSEYEIKGVVSINAIALQQDEVSVITSVEQEKNTPDTEEEAALVGYIVQKDDKMWDIAKRYRTTVENIMEI
;
A
#
# COMPACT_ATOMS: atom_id res chain seq x y z
N ALA A 1 -0.94 7.18 -6.64
CA ALA A 1 -0.21 8.02 -5.68
C ALA A 1 -1.06 8.27 -4.44
N TRP A 2 -0.45 8.36 -3.27
CA TRP A 2 -1.09 8.87 -2.06
C TRP A 2 -0.17 9.86 -1.36
N LEU A 3 -0.78 10.76 -0.60
CA LEU A 3 -0.11 11.77 0.21
C LEU A 3 -0.63 11.68 1.64
N ARG A 4 0.27 11.72 2.60
CA ARG A 4 -0.03 11.83 4.02
C ARG A 4 0.65 13.08 4.57
N THR A 5 -0.09 13.88 5.30
CA THR A 5 0.43 15.04 6.00
C THR A 5 0.25 14.85 7.50
N GLN A 6 1.27 15.16 8.27
CA GLN A 6 1.20 15.17 9.73
C GLN A 6 1.98 16.36 10.30
N PRO A 7 1.53 16.99 11.38
CA PRO A 7 2.30 18.00 12.03
C PRO A 7 3.57 17.38 12.63
N ALA A 8 4.73 17.91 12.26
CA ALA A 8 6.04 17.49 12.75
C ALA A 8 6.46 18.31 13.97
N MET A 9 6.12 19.60 13.98
CA MET A 9 6.42 20.51 15.07
C MET A 9 5.34 21.60 15.11
N HIS A 10 4.98 22.01 16.29
CA HIS A 10 4.18 23.23 16.48
C HIS A 10 4.67 23.96 17.72
N GLN A 11 4.76 25.26 17.62
CA GLN A 11 5.08 26.17 18.70
C GLN A 11 4.03 27.24 18.75
N VAL A 12 3.55 27.55 19.95
CA VAL A 12 2.55 28.60 20.17
C VAL A 12 3.09 29.49 21.28
N GLU A 13 3.26 30.76 20.97
CA GLU A 13 3.76 31.74 21.92
C GLU A 13 2.74 32.88 22.05
N ALA A 14 2.49 33.32 23.28
CA ALA A 14 1.69 34.51 23.56
C ALA A 14 2.61 35.73 23.48
N GLU A 15 2.25 36.70 22.69
CA GLU A 15 2.99 37.95 22.48
C GLU A 15 2.20 39.15 22.98
N ASN A 16 2.92 40.19 23.34
CA ASN A 16 2.31 41.44 23.68
C ASN A 16 1.87 42.17 22.40
N ASP A 17 0.68 42.77 22.46
CA ASP A 17 0.23 43.70 21.44
C ASP A 17 0.95 45.06 21.57
N TYR A 18 0.56 46.02 20.72
CA TYR A 18 1.15 47.37 20.69
C TYR A 18 0.89 48.15 22.00
N ASP A 19 -0.10 47.76 22.83
CA ASP A 19 -0.40 48.34 24.14
C ASP A 19 0.37 47.63 25.28
N GLY A 20 1.14 46.59 24.97
CA GLY A 20 1.91 45.80 25.92
C GLY A 20 1.11 44.75 26.68
N GLU A 21 -0.12 44.43 26.23
CA GLU A 21 -0.95 43.38 26.79
C GLU A 21 -0.82 42.07 25.98
N LEU A 22 -0.85 40.94 26.71
CA LEU A 22 -0.81 39.59 26.11
C LEU A 22 -2.13 39.28 25.38
N ARG A 23 -2.24 39.69 24.11
CA ARG A 23 -3.44 39.50 23.29
C ARG A 23 -3.16 38.88 21.93
N GLN A 24 -1.90 38.67 21.60
CA GLN A 24 -1.44 38.15 20.32
C GLN A 24 -0.91 36.73 20.49
N LEU A 25 -1.17 35.85 19.52
CA LEU A 25 -0.60 34.51 19.47
C LEU A 25 0.26 34.37 18.21
N SER A 26 1.52 34.04 18.40
CA SER A 26 2.40 33.61 17.34
C SER A 26 2.35 32.09 17.23
N ILE A 27 2.08 31.58 16.04
CA ILE A 27 1.98 30.14 15.80
C ILE A 27 2.96 29.77 14.68
N GLU A 28 3.90 28.91 15.02
CA GLU A 28 4.81 28.30 14.07
C GLU A 28 4.51 26.81 13.95
N ALA A 29 4.32 26.30 12.73
CA ALA A 29 4.04 24.90 12.48
C ALA A 29 4.86 24.36 11.29
N ALA A 30 5.48 23.23 11.50
CA ALA A 30 6.11 22.44 10.42
C ALA A 30 5.24 21.22 10.11
N LEU A 31 5.02 20.96 8.82
CA LEU A 31 4.27 19.81 8.34
C LEU A 31 5.24 18.84 7.65
N ALA A 32 5.25 17.59 8.09
CA ALA A 32 5.86 16.50 7.35
C ALA A 32 4.88 16.00 6.28
N VAL A 33 5.37 15.87 5.06
CA VAL A 33 4.57 15.36 3.94
C VAL A 33 5.25 14.10 3.41
N ASP A 34 4.57 12.98 3.54
CA ASP A 34 4.97 11.69 2.99
C ASP A 34 4.13 11.37 1.76
N GLY A 35 4.77 10.94 0.69
CA GLY A 35 4.06 10.55 -0.52
C GLY A 35 4.69 9.34 -1.19
N LYS A 36 3.86 8.47 -1.76
CA LYS A 36 4.29 7.38 -2.64
C LYS A 36 3.62 7.51 -4.00
N VAL A 37 4.43 7.35 -5.03
CA VAL A 37 3.98 7.33 -6.43
C VAL A 37 4.46 6.02 -7.04
N TRP A 38 3.56 5.33 -7.71
CA TRP A 38 3.88 4.13 -8.49
C TRP A 38 3.73 4.49 -9.97
N SER A 39 4.67 4.04 -10.77
CA SER A 39 4.57 4.02 -12.23
C SER A 39 4.59 2.57 -12.69
N GLU A 40 3.84 2.28 -13.73
CA GLU A 40 3.82 0.99 -14.40
C GLU A 40 4.67 1.08 -15.66
N GLU A 41 5.62 0.15 -15.81
CA GLU A 41 6.51 0.08 -16.95
C GLU A 41 6.49 -1.34 -17.50
N THR A 42 6.50 -1.47 -18.82
CA THR A 42 6.68 -2.76 -19.49
C THR A 42 8.16 -3.00 -19.69
N VAL A 43 8.68 -4.09 -19.13
CA VAL A 43 10.07 -4.50 -19.26
C VAL A 43 10.14 -5.78 -20.06
N GLU A 44 10.92 -5.78 -21.13
CA GLU A 44 11.24 -6.99 -21.89
C GLU A 44 12.43 -7.69 -21.23
N VAL A 45 12.26 -8.98 -20.97
CA VAL A 45 13.29 -9.81 -20.36
C VAL A 45 13.62 -11.00 -21.25
N LEU A 46 14.90 -11.38 -21.28
CA LEU A 46 15.35 -12.54 -22.01
C LEU A 46 15.13 -13.80 -21.15
N ASN A 47 14.21 -14.67 -21.59
CA ASN A 47 13.84 -15.87 -20.85
C ASN A 47 14.30 -17.17 -21.51
N ASP A 48 14.74 -17.13 -22.78
CA ASP A 48 15.34 -18.25 -23.46
C ASP A 48 16.32 -17.78 -24.54
N MET A 49 17.34 -18.59 -24.82
CA MET A 49 18.31 -18.36 -25.87
C MET A 49 19.00 -19.64 -26.29
N TYR A 50 19.53 -19.67 -27.51
CA TYR A 50 20.43 -20.70 -28.01
C TYR A 50 21.42 -20.08 -28.97
N SER A 51 22.46 -20.83 -29.32
CA SER A 51 23.44 -20.44 -30.34
C SER A 51 23.53 -21.49 -31.42
N VAL A 52 23.67 -21.02 -32.65
CA VAL A 52 23.81 -21.86 -33.85
C VAL A 52 25.26 -22.32 -34.03
N SER A 53 26.24 -21.51 -33.60
CA SER A 53 27.67 -21.75 -33.90
C SER A 53 28.45 -22.47 -32.80
N CYS A 54 28.04 -22.32 -31.53
CA CYS A 54 28.73 -22.92 -30.41
C CYS A 54 27.75 -23.26 -29.28
N PRO A 55 27.98 -24.35 -28.52
CA PRO A 55 27.12 -24.62 -27.37
C PRO A 55 27.27 -23.55 -26.31
N VAL A 56 26.14 -23.05 -25.85
CA VAL A 56 26.05 -22.02 -24.80
C VAL A 56 25.14 -22.51 -23.69
N LYS A 57 25.51 -22.16 -22.47
CA LYS A 57 24.71 -22.44 -21.27
C LYS A 57 24.24 -21.11 -20.67
N PRO A 58 22.96 -20.83 -20.80
CA PRO A 58 22.42 -19.61 -20.12
C PRO A 58 22.41 -19.81 -18.61
N VAL A 59 22.78 -18.75 -17.89
CA VAL A 59 22.68 -18.68 -16.43
C VAL A 59 21.43 -17.88 -16.09
N PHE A 60 20.55 -18.48 -15.31
CA PHE A 60 19.29 -17.91 -14.92
C PHE A 60 19.35 -17.37 -13.50
N GLU A 61 18.70 -16.24 -13.29
CA GLU A 61 18.41 -15.70 -11.97
C GLU A 61 16.92 -15.40 -11.86
N ASN A 62 16.35 -15.60 -10.66
CA ASN A 62 14.98 -15.24 -10.40
C ASN A 62 14.89 -13.77 -9.99
N MET A 63 14.17 -13.00 -10.78
CA MET A 63 13.87 -11.60 -10.52
C MET A 63 12.42 -11.48 -9.99
N LYS A 64 12.27 -10.74 -8.89
CA LYS A 64 10.96 -10.43 -8.35
C LYS A 64 10.39 -9.23 -9.09
N VAL A 65 9.24 -9.39 -9.67
CA VAL A 65 8.45 -8.34 -10.32
C VAL A 65 7.17 -8.11 -9.53
N CYS A 66 6.77 -6.85 -9.43
CA CYS A 66 5.50 -6.47 -8.79
C CYS A 66 4.61 -5.84 -9.83
N SER A 67 3.39 -6.36 -9.98
CA SER A 67 2.35 -5.77 -10.82
C SER A 67 1.22 -5.22 -9.94
N LEU A 68 0.55 -4.16 -10.40
CA LEU A 68 -0.61 -3.63 -9.70
C LEU A 68 -1.80 -4.56 -9.96
N LEU A 69 -2.26 -5.26 -8.91
CA LEU A 69 -3.47 -6.07 -8.98
C LEU A 69 -4.71 -5.17 -8.90
N MET A 70 -4.77 -4.32 -7.87
CA MET A 70 -5.94 -3.47 -7.63
C MET A 70 -5.61 -2.27 -6.75
N LYS A 71 -6.38 -1.19 -6.95
CA LYS A 71 -6.51 -0.08 -6.00
C LYS A 71 -7.94 0.02 -5.54
N ASN A 72 -8.18 0.03 -4.23
CA ASN A 72 -9.50 0.17 -3.63
C ASN A 72 -9.51 1.32 -2.62
N ASP A 73 -10.54 2.16 -2.72
CA ASP A 73 -10.81 3.29 -1.81
C ASP A 73 -12.17 3.03 -1.14
N THR A 74 -12.13 2.57 0.11
CA THR A 74 -13.33 2.23 0.89
C THR A 74 -13.51 3.21 2.03
N LYS A 75 -14.78 3.49 2.38
CA LYS A 75 -15.14 4.38 3.50
C LYS A 75 -15.81 3.61 4.63
N CYS A 76 -15.21 3.66 5.80
CA CYS A 76 -15.79 3.17 7.04
C CYS A 76 -16.56 4.29 7.74
N ARG A 77 -17.85 4.07 7.99
CA ARG A 77 -18.68 5.00 8.75
C ARG A 77 -18.73 4.58 10.20
N ILE A 78 -18.44 5.52 11.07
CA ILE A 78 -18.43 5.33 12.52
C ILE A 78 -19.58 6.14 13.10
N LEU A 79 -20.37 5.49 13.94
CA LEU A 79 -21.40 6.10 14.76
C LEU A 79 -21.33 5.44 16.13
N GLU A 80 -20.88 6.19 17.14
CA GLU A 80 -20.71 5.68 18.48
C GLU A 80 -21.26 6.68 19.50
N GLN A 81 -21.96 6.16 20.51
CA GLN A 81 -22.42 6.92 21.66
C GLN A 81 -21.57 6.54 22.87
N LEU A 82 -20.95 7.52 23.47
CA LEU A 82 -20.03 7.33 24.58
C LEU A 82 -20.57 8.01 25.83
N TYR A 83 -20.44 7.32 26.95
CA TYR A 83 -20.89 7.77 28.25
C TYR A 83 -19.71 7.93 29.20
N ARG A 84 -19.61 9.09 29.87
CA ARG A 84 -18.53 9.38 30.81
C ARG A 84 -18.99 9.10 32.25
N GLU A 85 -18.86 7.84 32.68
CA GLU A 85 -19.30 7.40 34.02
C GLU A 85 -18.57 8.09 35.18
N ASN A 86 -17.31 8.50 34.97
CA ASN A 86 -16.44 9.00 36.03
C ASN A 86 -16.25 10.52 36.05
N SER A 87 -16.92 11.30 35.19
CA SER A 87 -16.82 12.73 35.23
C SER A 87 -17.78 13.33 36.29
N LYS A 88 -17.21 13.88 37.36
CA LYS A 88 -17.97 14.66 38.36
C LYS A 88 -18.40 16.04 37.86
N LYS A 89 -17.89 16.44 36.69
CA LYS A 89 -18.08 17.77 36.11
C LYS A 89 -18.99 17.68 34.90
N ARG A 90 -19.96 18.54 34.86
CA ARG A 90 -20.87 18.66 33.72
C ARG A 90 -20.17 19.32 32.57
N ILE A 91 -20.26 18.74 31.36
CA ILE A 91 -19.78 19.36 30.13
C ILE A 91 -20.79 20.42 29.71
N LEU A 92 -20.33 21.64 29.57
CA LEU A 92 -21.15 22.78 29.10
C LEU A 92 -21.05 22.93 27.59
N ARG A 93 -19.85 22.69 27.04
CA ARG A 93 -19.58 22.87 25.61
C ARG A 93 -18.32 22.11 25.19
N ILE A 94 -18.36 21.57 23.97
CA ILE A 94 -17.18 21.08 23.26
C ILE A 94 -16.61 22.25 22.45
N CYS A 95 -15.34 22.61 22.71
CA CYS A 95 -14.67 23.75 22.07
C CYS A 95 -13.86 23.36 20.86
N GLY A 96 -13.30 22.16 20.87
CA GLY A 96 -12.47 21.64 19.76
C GLY A 96 -12.30 20.15 19.81
N THR A 97 -12.06 19.57 18.64
CA THR A 97 -11.78 18.14 18.49
C THR A 97 -10.57 17.95 17.60
N LYS A 98 -9.67 17.04 17.99
CA LYS A 98 -8.57 16.54 17.16
C LYS A 98 -8.74 15.04 17.01
N THR A 99 -8.68 14.56 15.78
CA THR A 99 -8.91 13.15 15.47
C THR A 99 -7.74 12.54 14.72
N GLN A 100 -7.50 11.26 14.98
CA GLN A 100 -6.48 10.48 14.30
C GLN A 100 -6.95 9.04 14.16
N ALA A 101 -6.84 8.47 12.96
CA ALA A 101 -7.07 7.05 12.74
C ALA A 101 -5.74 6.31 12.68
N ALA A 102 -5.70 5.13 13.27
CA ALA A 102 -4.54 4.24 13.24
C ALA A 102 -4.99 2.81 12.94
N ILE A 103 -4.23 2.11 12.11
CA ILE A 103 -4.44 0.68 11.84
C ILE A 103 -3.87 -0.10 13.02
N ALA A 104 -4.69 -1.00 13.59
CA ALA A 104 -4.28 -1.93 14.62
C ALA A 104 -3.87 -3.28 14.00
N GLN A 105 -4.62 -3.76 13.01
CA GLN A 105 -4.38 -5.05 12.38
C GLN A 105 -4.95 -5.10 10.96
N ILE A 106 -4.29 -5.84 10.09
CA ILE A 106 -4.78 -6.24 8.77
C ILE A 106 -4.81 -7.76 8.74
N LYS A 107 -5.94 -8.35 8.39
CA LYS A 107 -6.13 -9.80 8.24
C LYS A 107 -6.52 -10.12 6.81
N ASN A 108 -5.90 -11.13 6.24
CA ASN A 108 -6.32 -11.67 4.94
C ASN A 108 -7.65 -12.43 5.09
N ALA A 109 -8.51 -12.27 4.10
CA ALA A 109 -9.75 -13.00 3.92
C ALA A 109 -9.79 -13.58 2.51
N ASP A 110 -10.76 -14.46 2.20
CA ASP A 110 -10.80 -15.19 0.92
C ASP A 110 -10.82 -14.29 -0.33
N THR A 111 -11.48 -13.14 -0.25
CA THR A 111 -11.67 -12.21 -1.39
C THR A 111 -11.21 -10.79 -1.09
N GLY A 112 -10.32 -10.62 -0.09
CA GLY A 112 -9.86 -9.29 0.30
C GLY A 112 -9.17 -9.27 1.65
N ILE A 113 -9.21 -8.12 2.30
CA ILE A 113 -8.61 -7.90 3.62
C ILE A 113 -9.61 -7.29 4.59
N ILE A 114 -9.47 -7.63 5.86
CA ILE A 114 -10.16 -6.97 6.97
C ILE A 114 -9.19 -6.01 7.63
N VAL A 115 -9.51 -4.74 7.60
CA VAL A 115 -8.72 -3.68 8.24
C VAL A 115 -9.40 -3.30 9.54
N SER A 116 -8.75 -3.58 10.66
CA SER A 116 -9.20 -3.18 11.99
C SER A 116 -8.31 -2.05 12.50
N GLY A 117 -8.91 -1.06 13.12
CA GLY A 117 -8.19 0.10 13.61
C GLY A 117 -8.91 0.82 14.73
N VAL A 118 -8.34 1.95 15.14
CA VAL A 118 -8.88 2.79 16.20
C VAL A 118 -8.90 4.24 15.72
N LEU A 119 -10.06 4.88 15.86
CA LEU A 119 -10.21 6.32 15.74
C LEU A 119 -10.03 6.94 17.13
N GLN A 120 -8.93 7.66 17.33
CA GLN A 120 -8.71 8.46 18.52
C GLN A 120 -9.37 9.83 18.33
N VAL A 121 -10.15 10.23 19.32
CA VAL A 121 -10.85 11.52 19.34
C VAL A 121 -10.46 12.25 20.62
N ASN A 122 -9.72 13.34 20.47
CA ASN A 122 -9.33 14.22 21.56
C ASN A 122 -10.28 15.41 21.58
N CYS A 123 -11.01 15.60 22.67
CA CYS A 123 -11.95 16.68 22.86
C CYS A 123 -11.45 17.67 23.90
N VAL A 124 -11.60 18.94 23.58
CA VAL A 124 -11.40 20.05 24.52
C VAL A 124 -12.78 20.58 24.91
N ASN A 125 -13.10 20.51 26.20
CA ASN A 125 -14.41 20.85 26.73
C ASN A 125 -14.33 22.01 27.71
N ILE A 126 -15.38 22.80 27.75
CA ILE A 126 -15.70 23.66 28.90
C ILE A 126 -16.58 22.86 29.86
N VAL A 127 -16.16 22.77 31.10
CA VAL A 127 -16.87 22.07 32.18
C VAL A 127 -17.31 23.03 33.27
N GLU A 128 -18.31 22.61 34.03
CA GLU A 128 -18.85 23.37 35.17
C GLU A 128 -17.89 23.24 36.36
N ASP A 129 -16.82 24.04 36.33
CA ASP A 129 -15.81 24.14 37.38
C ASP A 129 -15.14 25.50 37.32
N ASP A 130 -15.39 26.34 38.32
CA ASP A 130 -14.83 27.71 38.36
C ASP A 130 -13.31 27.75 38.52
N GLY A 131 -12.70 26.70 39.10
CA GLY A 131 -11.27 26.63 39.31
C GLY A 131 -10.48 26.15 38.10
N CYS A 132 -11.09 25.25 37.29
CA CYS A 132 -10.47 24.66 36.07
C CYS A 132 -11.55 24.40 35.03
N PRO A 133 -11.97 25.44 34.28
CA PRO A 133 -13.11 25.32 33.36
C PRO A 133 -12.80 24.57 32.07
N ILE A 134 -11.53 24.29 31.78
CA ILE A 134 -11.11 23.57 30.55
C ILE A 134 -10.66 22.18 30.93
N GLU A 135 -11.23 21.19 30.28
CA GLU A 135 -10.86 19.78 30.44
C GLU A 135 -10.61 19.14 29.06
N MET A 136 -9.55 18.35 28.96
CA MET A 136 -9.28 17.53 27.80
C MET A 136 -9.54 16.06 28.11
N HIS A 137 -10.17 15.34 27.18
CA HIS A 137 -10.30 13.91 27.26
C HIS A 137 -10.04 13.26 25.88
N THR A 138 -9.68 11.99 25.93
CA THR A 138 -9.39 11.19 24.75
C THR A 138 -10.25 9.95 24.77
N ASP A 139 -10.95 9.70 23.66
CA ASP A 139 -11.69 8.49 23.44
C ASP A 139 -11.11 7.70 22.29
N SER A 140 -11.30 6.39 22.36
CA SER A 140 -10.81 5.44 21.37
C SER A 140 -11.98 4.64 20.83
N VAL A 141 -12.35 4.89 19.60
CA VAL A 141 -13.46 4.21 18.92
C VAL A 141 -12.89 3.18 17.97
N PRO A 142 -13.09 1.87 18.20
CA PRO A 142 -12.65 0.84 17.30
C PRO A 142 -13.46 0.86 15.99
N PHE A 143 -12.82 0.53 14.89
CA PHE A 143 -13.48 0.30 13.62
C PHE A 143 -12.94 -0.94 12.94
N GLU A 144 -13.79 -1.57 12.15
CA GLU A 144 -13.41 -2.70 11.29
C GLU A 144 -14.11 -2.55 9.94
N GLN A 145 -13.35 -2.76 8.88
CA GLN A 145 -13.86 -2.64 7.52
C GLN A 145 -13.27 -3.71 6.63
N PHE A 146 -14.12 -4.41 5.91
CA PHE A 146 -13.71 -5.30 4.84
C PHE A 146 -13.41 -4.48 3.58
N VAL A 147 -12.28 -4.77 2.95
CA VAL A 147 -11.85 -4.20 1.68
C VAL A 147 -11.72 -5.33 0.67
N GLU A 148 -12.58 -5.32 -0.33
CA GLU A 148 -12.62 -6.33 -1.37
C GLU A 148 -11.41 -6.19 -2.30
N ILE A 149 -10.72 -7.31 -2.58
CA ILE A 149 -9.56 -7.41 -3.47
C ILE A 149 -9.70 -8.70 -4.30
N PRO A 150 -10.45 -8.66 -5.40
CA PRO A 150 -10.65 -9.82 -6.26
C PRO A 150 -9.32 -10.32 -6.83
N GLY A 151 -9.13 -11.63 -6.85
CA GLY A 151 -7.93 -12.26 -7.40
C GLY A 151 -6.73 -12.26 -6.44
N MET A 152 -6.93 -11.91 -5.16
CA MET A 152 -5.90 -12.00 -4.14
C MET A 152 -5.47 -13.46 -3.91
N ASP A 153 -4.16 -13.70 -3.81
CA ASP A 153 -3.55 -14.98 -3.51
C ASP A 153 -2.43 -14.86 -2.46
N ALA A 154 -1.66 -15.94 -2.25
CA ALA A 154 -0.57 -15.98 -1.28
C ALA A 154 0.60 -15.02 -1.63
N ASN A 155 0.72 -14.62 -2.91
CA ASN A 155 1.78 -13.73 -3.39
C ASN A 155 1.33 -12.26 -3.42
N THR A 156 0.09 -11.98 -3.02
CA THR A 156 -0.44 -10.62 -3.00
C THR A 156 0.03 -9.88 -1.74
N CYS A 157 0.65 -8.72 -1.93
CA CYS A 157 1.04 -7.80 -0.87
C CYS A 157 0.11 -6.58 -0.88
N CYS A 158 -0.46 -6.24 0.27
CA CYS A 158 -1.36 -5.09 0.39
C CYS A 158 -0.70 -3.96 1.19
N GLU A 159 -0.63 -2.77 0.60
CA GLU A 159 -0.33 -1.53 1.30
C GLU A 159 -1.63 -0.82 1.64
N VAL A 160 -1.86 -0.54 2.93
CA VAL A 160 -3.09 0.10 3.40
C VAL A 160 -2.76 1.40 4.12
N ASN A 161 -3.48 2.44 3.76
CA ASN A 161 -3.43 3.73 4.44
C ASN A 161 -4.83 4.11 4.92
N VAL A 162 -4.93 4.68 6.12
CA VAL A 162 -6.19 5.19 6.68
C VAL A 162 -6.09 6.67 6.94
N GLN A 163 -7.16 7.37 6.64
CA GLN A 163 -7.26 8.82 6.82
C GLN A 163 -8.65 9.18 7.35
N VAL A 164 -8.69 10.13 8.26
CA VAL A 164 -9.96 10.68 8.75
C VAL A 164 -10.45 11.72 7.76
N ASP A 165 -11.61 11.49 7.15
CA ASP A 165 -12.21 12.44 6.22
C ASP A 165 -12.99 13.51 7.00
N GLN A 166 -13.85 13.07 7.92
CA GLN A 166 -14.73 13.93 8.67
C GLN A 166 -15.05 13.31 10.03
N VAL A 167 -15.04 14.10 11.07
CA VAL A 167 -15.56 13.72 12.40
C VAL A 167 -16.37 14.88 12.98
N GLN A 168 -17.52 14.54 13.56
CA GLN A 168 -18.36 15.41 14.33
C GLN A 168 -18.59 14.80 15.71
N VAL A 169 -18.45 15.60 16.74
CA VAL A 169 -18.74 15.22 18.12
C VAL A 169 -19.87 16.11 18.63
N ASN A 170 -20.99 15.50 18.96
CA ASN A 170 -22.18 16.18 19.42
C ASN A 170 -22.45 15.83 20.89
N LEU A 171 -22.63 16.83 21.75
CA LEU A 171 -23.05 16.60 23.09
C LEU A 171 -24.56 16.28 23.08
N LEU A 172 -24.95 15.10 23.56
CA LEU A 172 -26.34 14.66 23.67
C LEU A 172 -26.92 15.04 25.02
N ASP A 173 -26.13 14.83 26.09
CA ASP A 173 -26.45 15.23 27.45
C ASP A 173 -25.17 15.63 28.21
N ASN A 174 -25.27 16.01 29.46
CA ASN A 174 -24.17 16.52 30.30
C ASN A 174 -22.96 15.56 30.43
N SER A 175 -23.17 14.27 30.18
CA SER A 175 -22.15 13.21 30.27
C SER A 175 -22.15 12.26 29.08
N GLU A 176 -23.04 12.48 28.11
CA GLU A 176 -23.19 11.64 26.94
C GLU A 176 -22.93 12.43 25.66
N TYR A 177 -22.16 11.85 24.77
CA TYR A 177 -21.89 12.44 23.46
C TYR A 177 -21.81 11.40 22.36
N GLU A 178 -22.12 11.85 21.16
CA GLU A 178 -22.14 11.04 19.96
C GLU A 178 -20.97 11.44 19.08
N ILE A 179 -20.22 10.43 18.61
CA ILE A 179 -19.15 10.58 17.61
C ILE A 179 -19.67 10.05 16.28
N LYS A 180 -19.73 10.92 15.27
CA LYS A 180 -19.99 10.57 13.87
C LYS A 180 -18.72 10.79 13.09
N GLY A 181 -18.22 9.72 12.44
CA GLY A 181 -16.97 9.79 11.70
C GLY A 181 -17.03 9.05 10.38
N VAL A 182 -16.16 9.46 9.45
CA VAL A 182 -15.86 8.75 8.22
C VAL A 182 -14.35 8.59 8.15
N VAL A 183 -13.91 7.35 8.09
CA VAL A 183 -12.52 6.97 7.87
C VAL A 183 -12.39 6.40 6.46
N SER A 184 -11.57 7.03 5.64
CA SER A 184 -11.18 6.51 4.33
C SER A 184 -10.06 5.50 4.46
N ILE A 185 -10.20 4.37 3.82
CA ILE A 185 -9.24 3.28 3.78
C ILE A 185 -8.82 3.09 2.33
N ASN A 186 -7.57 3.43 2.04
CA ASN A 186 -6.97 3.30 0.72
C ASN A 186 -6.09 2.06 0.73
N ALA A 187 -6.41 1.06 -0.07
CA ALA A 187 -5.66 -0.17 -0.23
C ALA A 187 -5.09 -0.27 -1.65
N ILE A 188 -3.81 -0.62 -1.73
CA ILE A 188 -3.12 -0.96 -2.98
C ILE A 188 -2.66 -2.40 -2.85
N ALA A 189 -3.18 -3.26 -3.70
CA ALA A 189 -2.78 -4.66 -3.80
C ALA A 189 -1.79 -4.83 -4.95
N LEU A 190 -0.63 -5.37 -4.64
CA LEU A 190 0.46 -5.67 -5.56
C LEU A 190 0.64 -7.18 -5.63
N GLN A 191 0.61 -7.72 -6.84
CA GLN A 191 0.96 -9.10 -7.10
C GLN A 191 2.47 -9.23 -7.25
N GLN A 192 3.09 -10.12 -6.50
CA GLN A 192 4.51 -10.43 -6.59
C GLN A 192 4.71 -11.75 -7.34
N ASP A 193 5.38 -11.66 -8.49
CA ASP A 193 5.71 -12.82 -9.30
C ASP A 193 7.23 -12.98 -9.38
N GLU A 194 7.69 -14.21 -9.53
CA GLU A 194 9.10 -14.51 -9.83
C GLU A 194 9.24 -14.87 -11.29
N VAL A 195 10.06 -14.12 -12.00
CA VAL A 195 10.38 -14.36 -13.42
C VAL A 195 11.83 -14.77 -13.52
N SER A 196 12.07 -15.92 -14.17
CA SER A 196 13.41 -16.40 -14.45
C SER A 196 13.95 -15.65 -15.66
N VAL A 197 15.06 -14.96 -15.49
CA VAL A 197 15.72 -14.15 -16.54
C VAL A 197 17.16 -14.62 -16.76
N ILE A 198 17.64 -14.53 -17.98
CA ILE A 198 19.03 -14.82 -18.31
C ILE A 198 19.88 -13.60 -17.97
N THR A 199 20.82 -13.75 -17.04
CA THR A 199 21.73 -12.70 -16.58
C THR A 199 23.11 -12.81 -17.20
N SER A 200 23.53 -14.02 -17.56
CA SER A 200 24.81 -14.26 -18.23
C SER A 200 24.77 -15.53 -19.07
N VAL A 201 25.78 -15.69 -19.89
CA VAL A 201 25.92 -16.82 -20.79
C VAL A 201 27.32 -17.39 -20.65
N GLU A 202 27.42 -18.66 -20.33
CA GLU A 202 28.66 -19.38 -20.30
C GLU A 202 28.86 -20.16 -21.66
N GLN A 203 30.00 -19.99 -22.27
CA GLN A 203 30.35 -20.81 -23.43
C GLN A 203 30.81 -22.17 -22.93
N GLU A 204 30.14 -23.23 -23.33
CA GLU A 204 30.64 -24.59 -23.08
C GLU A 204 31.92 -24.81 -23.88
N LYS A 205 32.98 -25.22 -23.17
CA LYS A 205 34.23 -25.60 -23.86
C LYS A 205 33.91 -26.78 -24.72
N ASN A 206 34.11 -26.64 -26.03
CA ASN A 206 33.94 -27.70 -27.01
C ASN A 206 34.64 -29.00 -26.54
N THR A 207 33.89 -29.96 -26.07
CA THR A 207 34.23 -31.35 -26.35
C THR A 207 33.91 -31.52 -27.83
N PRO A 208 34.85 -31.94 -28.67
CA PRO A 208 34.54 -32.26 -30.05
C PRO A 208 33.61 -33.48 -30.04
N ASP A 209 32.29 -33.20 -30.03
CA ASP A 209 31.30 -34.21 -30.38
C ASP A 209 31.46 -34.40 -31.88
N THR A 210 32.28 -35.42 -32.23
CA THR A 210 32.42 -35.94 -33.56
C THR A 210 31.20 -36.81 -33.88
N GLU A 211 30.00 -36.32 -33.64
CA GLU A 211 28.82 -36.84 -34.33
C GLU A 211 28.84 -36.21 -35.72
N GLU A 212 29.00 -37.05 -36.73
CA GLU A 212 28.88 -36.65 -38.14
C GLU A 212 27.56 -35.91 -38.31
N GLU A 213 27.63 -34.58 -38.50
CA GLU A 213 26.43 -33.77 -38.77
C GLU A 213 25.76 -34.35 -40.03
N ALA A 214 24.55 -34.87 -39.87
CA ALA A 214 23.78 -35.39 -40.99
C ALA A 214 23.55 -34.26 -42.00
N ALA A 215 23.92 -34.52 -43.28
CA ALA A 215 23.78 -33.53 -44.36
C ALA A 215 22.31 -33.07 -44.59
N LEU A 216 21.33 -33.85 -44.13
CA LEU A 216 19.92 -33.59 -44.24
C LEU A 216 19.18 -34.19 -43.03
N VAL A 217 18.39 -33.38 -42.34
CA VAL A 217 17.55 -33.83 -41.23
C VAL A 217 16.10 -33.56 -41.59
N GLY A 218 15.28 -34.63 -41.63
CA GLY A 218 13.83 -34.51 -41.80
C GLY A 218 13.13 -34.59 -40.42
N TYR A 219 12.29 -33.60 -40.10
CA TYR A 219 11.48 -33.58 -38.88
C TYR A 219 10.00 -33.59 -39.22
N ILE A 220 9.22 -34.45 -38.56
CA ILE A 220 7.77 -34.47 -38.69
C ILE A 220 7.18 -33.66 -37.53
N VAL A 221 6.66 -32.48 -37.86
CA VAL A 221 6.06 -31.55 -36.88
C VAL A 221 4.87 -32.21 -36.20
N GLN A 222 4.84 -32.15 -34.89
CA GLN A 222 3.77 -32.66 -34.05
C GLN A 222 2.87 -31.51 -33.54
N LYS A 223 1.72 -31.89 -33.01
CA LYS A 223 0.84 -30.93 -32.35
C LYS A 223 1.57 -30.27 -31.15
N ASP A 224 1.46 -28.95 -31.04
CA ASP A 224 2.05 -28.11 -30.00
C ASP A 224 3.60 -27.87 -30.15
N ASP A 225 4.25 -28.34 -31.22
CA ASP A 225 5.62 -27.96 -31.50
C ASP A 225 5.75 -26.48 -31.85
N LYS A 226 6.75 -25.83 -31.25
CA LYS A 226 7.09 -24.44 -31.57
C LYS A 226 8.33 -24.42 -32.48
N MET A 227 8.31 -23.58 -33.50
CA MET A 227 9.44 -23.40 -34.43
C MET A 227 10.74 -23.06 -33.70
N TRP A 228 10.64 -22.26 -32.62
CA TRP A 228 11.78 -21.95 -31.77
C TRP A 228 12.44 -23.18 -31.16
N ASP A 229 11.65 -24.10 -30.59
CA ASP A 229 12.14 -25.32 -29.96
C ASP A 229 12.78 -26.30 -30.98
N ILE A 230 12.20 -26.34 -32.19
CA ILE A 230 12.76 -27.12 -33.30
C ILE A 230 14.10 -26.51 -33.73
N ALA A 231 14.14 -25.20 -33.98
CA ALA A 231 15.34 -24.49 -34.38
C ALA A 231 16.47 -24.65 -33.34
N LYS A 232 16.15 -24.53 -32.05
CA LYS A 232 17.06 -24.73 -30.93
C LYS A 232 17.62 -26.15 -30.89
N ARG A 233 16.77 -27.16 -31.08
CA ARG A 233 17.16 -28.58 -31.09
C ARG A 233 18.14 -28.90 -32.20
N TYR A 234 17.90 -28.35 -33.38
CA TYR A 234 18.72 -28.65 -34.58
C TYR A 234 19.80 -27.60 -34.87
N ARG A 235 20.04 -26.68 -33.90
CA ARG A 235 21.06 -25.61 -34.00
C ARG A 235 20.97 -24.81 -35.30
N THR A 236 19.76 -24.48 -35.71
CA THR A 236 19.48 -23.67 -36.92
C THR A 236 18.64 -22.43 -36.52
N THR A 237 18.35 -21.55 -37.46
CA THR A 237 17.47 -20.43 -37.23
C THR A 237 16.03 -20.74 -37.65
N VAL A 238 15.06 -20.06 -37.07
CA VAL A 238 13.65 -20.18 -37.47
C VAL A 238 13.49 -19.76 -38.93
N GLU A 239 14.22 -18.75 -39.37
CA GLU A 239 14.23 -18.27 -40.75
C GLU A 239 14.67 -19.37 -41.72
N ASN A 240 15.77 -20.05 -41.41
CA ASN A 240 16.26 -21.16 -42.26
C ASN A 240 15.27 -22.30 -42.38
N ILE A 241 14.49 -22.59 -41.32
CA ILE A 241 13.44 -23.62 -41.37
C ILE A 241 12.26 -23.16 -42.25
N MET A 242 11.97 -21.87 -42.26
CA MET A 242 10.84 -21.30 -43.02
C MET A 242 11.17 -21.10 -44.52
N GLU A 243 12.44 -21.10 -44.91
CA GLU A 243 12.88 -20.93 -46.30
C GLU A 243 12.90 -22.26 -47.10
N ILE A 244 12.69 -23.38 -46.42
CA ILE A 244 12.60 -24.72 -47.03
C ILE A 244 11.15 -25.05 -47.38
#